data_2f61576f8755b338562c64375f982a72
#
_entry.id   2f61576f8755b338562c64375f982a72
#
_cell.length_a   1.000
_cell.length_b   1.000
_cell.length_c   1.000
_cell.angle_alpha   90.00
_cell.angle_beta   90.00
_cell.angle_gamma   90.00
#
_symmetry.space_group_name_H-M   'P 1'
#
loop_
_entity.id
_entity.type
_entity.pdbx_description
1 polymer ?
#
loop_
_entity_poly.entity_id
_entity_poly.type
_entity_poly.pdbx_seq_one_letter_code
_entity_poly.pdbx_strand_id
1 'polypeptide(L)'
;MQLTAENLACVRGGRDVFRGLSFAVKSGEALMVTGRNGAGKSSLLRMIAGLLRIASGTLALDGGEQDAAIGEQAHYLGHLDALKPALTVAENLQFWAEFLGPSSGDVAPALAAVELTALADLPAAYLSAGQRRRLSIARLVAVPRAIWLLDEPTAALDAASQTRLADLMRRHLASGGMIVAAAHGAIGLERAREVKLGTAA
;
A
#
# COMPACT_ATOMS: atom_id res chain seq x y z
N MET A 1 2.42 -14.36 11.19
CA MET A 1 3.31 -13.60 10.28
C MET A 1 3.75 -12.33 10.97
N GLN A 2 5.02 -11.91 10.82
CA GLN A 2 5.56 -10.68 11.40
C GLN A 2 6.57 -10.04 10.45
N LEU A 3 6.37 -8.77 10.13
CA LEU A 3 7.35 -7.93 9.43
C LEU A 3 8.22 -7.22 10.48
N THR A 4 9.53 -7.43 10.43
CA THR A 4 10.49 -6.83 11.36
C THR A 4 11.54 -6.03 10.60
N ALA A 5 11.79 -4.82 11.06
CA ALA A 5 12.85 -3.94 10.58
C ALA A 5 13.80 -3.64 11.74
N GLU A 6 15.12 -3.79 11.52
CA GLU A 6 16.15 -3.53 12.52
C GLU A 6 17.21 -2.60 11.95
N ASN A 7 17.41 -1.46 12.63
CA ASN A 7 18.43 -0.46 12.32
C ASN A 7 18.45 -0.04 10.83
N LEU A 8 17.27 0.04 10.18
CA LEU A 8 17.17 0.44 8.79
C LEU A 8 17.73 1.84 8.55
N ALA A 9 18.49 1.98 7.47
CA ALA A 9 18.91 3.27 6.95
C ALA A 9 18.53 3.41 5.47
N CYS A 10 18.17 4.63 5.12
CA CYS A 10 17.85 5.04 3.74
C CYS A 10 18.75 6.19 3.33
N VAL A 11 19.45 6.01 2.18
CA VAL A 11 20.28 7.04 1.55
C VAL A 11 19.72 7.35 0.16
N ARG A 12 19.57 8.63 -0.19
CA ARG A 12 19.11 9.10 -1.49
C ARG A 12 20.01 10.22 -1.98
N GLY A 13 20.57 10.07 -3.20
CA GLY A 13 21.44 11.09 -3.78
C GLY A 13 22.65 11.44 -2.88
N GLY A 14 23.23 10.46 -2.18
CA GLY A 14 24.34 10.65 -1.27
C GLY A 14 23.99 11.30 0.08
N ARG A 15 22.68 11.50 0.38
CA ARG A 15 22.23 12.10 1.64
C ARG A 15 21.42 11.09 2.45
N ASP A 16 21.62 11.11 3.75
CA ASP A 16 20.81 10.33 4.68
C ASP A 16 19.38 10.86 4.72
N VAL A 17 18.43 9.97 4.50
CA VAL A 17 17.01 10.25 4.66
C VAL A 17 16.56 9.90 6.07
N PHE A 18 16.94 8.72 6.55
CA PHE A 18 16.82 8.29 7.94
C PHE A 18 17.85 7.20 8.25
N ARG A 19 18.17 7.01 9.55
CA ARG A 19 19.05 5.94 10.05
C ARG A 19 18.49 5.36 11.36
N GLY A 20 18.86 4.11 11.64
CA GLY A 20 18.57 3.45 12.91
C GLY A 20 17.09 3.14 13.15
N LEU A 21 16.27 3.10 12.08
CA LEU A 21 14.85 2.84 12.21
C LEU A 21 14.58 1.36 12.51
N SER A 22 13.87 1.11 13.62
CA SER A 22 13.48 -0.25 14.00
C SER A 22 11.98 -0.28 14.33
N PHE A 23 11.29 -1.31 13.85
CA PHE A 23 9.87 -1.55 14.14
C PHE A 23 9.51 -3.01 13.87
N ALA A 24 8.35 -3.43 14.38
CA ALA A 24 7.75 -4.71 14.02
C ALA A 24 6.24 -4.53 13.84
N VAL A 25 5.65 -5.28 12.88
CA VAL A 25 4.20 -5.32 12.60
C VAL A 25 3.80 -6.78 12.51
N LYS A 26 2.80 -7.19 13.28
CA LYS A 26 2.28 -8.56 13.30
C LYS A 26 1.01 -8.68 12.46
N SER A 27 0.64 -9.91 12.11
CA SER A 27 -0.67 -10.22 11.52
C SER A 27 -1.80 -9.54 12.31
N GLY A 28 -2.70 -8.87 11.61
CA GLY A 28 -3.81 -8.12 12.19
C GLY A 28 -3.46 -6.71 12.68
N GLU A 29 -2.19 -6.28 12.56
CA GLU A 29 -1.75 -4.96 13.03
C GLU A 29 -1.55 -3.97 11.88
N ALA A 30 -1.74 -2.69 12.21
CA ALA A 30 -1.40 -1.57 11.36
C ALA A 30 -0.31 -0.69 11.99
N LEU A 31 0.63 -0.23 11.17
CA LEU A 31 1.68 0.72 11.52
C LEU A 31 1.50 2.01 10.72
N MET A 32 1.33 3.13 11.41
CA MET A 32 1.34 4.47 10.82
C MET A 32 2.75 5.02 10.82
N VAL A 33 3.23 5.38 9.65
CA VAL A 33 4.52 6.06 9.47
C VAL A 33 4.26 7.55 9.38
N THR A 34 4.68 8.29 10.40
CA THR A 34 4.48 9.74 10.50
C THR A 34 5.80 10.50 10.40
N GLY A 35 5.73 11.80 10.26
CA GLY A 35 6.89 12.67 10.13
C GLY A 35 6.66 13.79 9.11
N ARG A 36 7.58 14.78 9.10
CA ARG A 36 7.54 15.93 8.18
C ARG A 36 7.60 15.50 6.73
N ASN A 37 7.21 16.38 5.81
CA ASN A 37 7.44 16.17 4.38
C ASN A 37 8.94 16.01 4.13
N GLY A 38 9.31 15.03 3.31
CA GLY A 38 10.71 14.70 3.04
C GLY A 38 11.39 13.82 4.10
N ALA A 39 10.75 13.48 5.22
CA ALA A 39 11.33 12.61 6.26
C ALA A 39 11.59 11.16 5.81
N GLY A 40 11.11 10.76 4.63
CA GLY A 40 11.39 9.43 4.07
C GLY A 40 10.24 8.43 4.19
N LYS A 41 9.02 8.87 4.51
CA LYS A 41 7.85 7.98 4.64
C LYS A 41 7.64 7.11 3.39
N SER A 42 7.53 7.72 2.22
CA SER A 42 7.41 6.99 0.94
C SER A 42 8.66 6.15 0.62
N SER A 43 9.85 6.59 1.06
CA SER A 43 11.08 5.82 0.88
C SER A 43 11.05 4.54 1.71
N LEU A 44 10.57 4.59 2.95
CA LEU A 44 10.40 3.42 3.79
C LEU A 44 9.42 2.41 3.15
N LEU A 45 8.24 2.88 2.71
CA LEU A 45 7.28 2.00 2.04
C LEU A 45 7.87 1.34 0.78
N ARG A 46 8.62 2.11 -0.02
CA ARG A 46 9.31 1.58 -1.22
C ARG A 46 10.43 0.60 -0.88
N MET A 47 11.13 0.78 0.24
CA MET A 47 12.12 -0.20 0.72
C MET A 47 11.45 -1.52 1.10
N ILE A 48 10.33 -1.49 1.81
CA ILE A 48 9.56 -2.69 2.16
C ILE A 48 9.03 -3.37 0.89
N ALA A 49 8.58 -2.59 -0.09
CA ALA A 49 8.12 -3.10 -1.39
C ALA A 49 9.27 -3.63 -2.29
N GLY A 50 10.53 -3.57 -1.87
CA GLY A 50 11.67 -3.96 -2.69
C GLY A 50 12.01 -2.99 -3.83
N LEU A 51 11.35 -1.84 -3.90
CA LEU A 51 11.54 -0.82 -4.95
C LEU A 51 12.67 0.15 -4.66
N LEU A 52 13.23 0.10 -3.45
CA LEU A 52 14.34 0.93 -3.00
C LEU A 52 15.31 0.11 -2.16
N ARG A 53 16.61 0.21 -2.47
CA ARG A 53 17.66 -0.52 -1.75
C ARG A 53 17.78 -0.04 -0.30
N ILE A 54 17.93 -0.97 0.62
CA ILE A 54 18.31 -0.75 2.01
C ILE A 54 19.79 -0.37 2.06
N ALA A 55 20.13 0.74 2.70
CA ALA A 55 21.53 1.19 2.83
C ALA A 55 22.24 0.42 3.95
N SER A 56 21.58 0.20 5.08
CA SER A 56 22.03 -0.67 6.18
C SER A 56 20.85 -1.14 7.03
N GLY A 57 21.09 -2.12 7.88
CA GLY A 57 20.04 -2.77 8.68
C GLY A 57 19.41 -3.96 7.96
N THR A 58 18.42 -4.55 8.59
CA THR A 58 17.73 -5.75 8.08
C THR A 58 16.23 -5.53 8.01
N LEU A 59 15.59 -6.19 7.05
CA LEU A 59 14.13 -6.28 6.90
C LEU A 59 13.80 -7.75 6.68
N ALA A 60 12.96 -8.32 7.54
CA ALA A 60 12.59 -9.73 7.51
C ALA A 60 11.07 -9.89 7.62
N LEU A 61 10.54 -10.94 7.01
CA LEU A 61 9.14 -11.35 7.10
C LEU A 61 9.07 -12.80 7.59
N ASP A 62 8.79 -12.96 8.88
CA ASP A 62 8.64 -14.29 9.48
C ASP A 62 7.24 -14.84 9.25
N GLY A 63 7.15 -16.09 8.83
CA GLY A 63 5.88 -16.80 8.54
C GLY A 63 5.21 -16.37 7.23
N GLY A 64 5.94 -15.70 6.34
CA GLY A 64 5.56 -15.46 4.95
C GLY A 64 5.92 -16.65 4.05
N GLU A 65 5.71 -16.49 2.74
CA GLU A 65 6.16 -17.45 1.72
C GLU A 65 7.69 -17.43 1.65
N GLN A 66 8.32 -18.61 1.85
CA GLN A 66 9.78 -18.71 2.03
C GLN A 66 10.58 -18.35 0.78
N ASP A 67 10.04 -18.67 -0.41
CA ASP A 67 10.72 -18.44 -1.68
C ASP A 67 10.35 -17.12 -2.36
N ALA A 68 9.45 -16.33 -1.75
CA ALA A 68 8.99 -15.05 -2.27
C ALA A 68 9.63 -13.86 -1.55
N ALA A 69 10.08 -12.86 -2.31
CA ALA A 69 10.53 -11.61 -1.73
C ALA A 69 9.39 -10.90 -0.97
N ILE A 70 9.73 -10.09 0.04
CA ILE A 70 8.73 -9.33 0.82
C ILE A 70 7.84 -8.47 -0.08
N GLY A 71 8.43 -7.85 -1.11
CA GLY A 71 7.69 -7.04 -2.09
C GLY A 71 6.68 -7.83 -2.91
N GLU A 72 6.93 -9.11 -3.16
CA GLU A 72 6.01 -10.00 -3.88
C GLU A 72 4.81 -10.42 -3.01
N GLN A 73 4.93 -10.34 -1.70
CA GLN A 73 3.88 -10.58 -0.71
C GLN A 73 3.18 -9.29 -0.27
N ALA A 74 3.54 -8.16 -0.88
CA ALA A 74 3.01 -6.84 -0.53
C ALA A 74 2.33 -6.15 -1.71
N HIS A 75 1.24 -5.44 -1.44
CA HIS A 75 0.76 -4.38 -2.33
C HIS A 75 1.44 -3.07 -1.99
N TYR A 76 1.88 -2.33 -3.00
CA TYR A 76 2.29 -0.94 -2.85
C TYR A 76 1.30 -0.01 -3.57
N LEU A 77 0.56 0.77 -2.80
CA LEU A 77 -0.30 1.84 -3.27
C LEU A 77 0.45 3.17 -3.08
N GLY A 78 1.14 3.60 -4.12
CA GLY A 78 1.92 4.83 -4.10
C GLY A 78 1.09 6.09 -4.37
N HIS A 79 1.78 7.22 -4.50
CA HIS A 79 1.16 8.50 -4.86
C HIS A 79 0.61 8.50 -6.30
N LEU A 80 1.26 7.80 -7.22
CA LEU A 80 0.79 7.61 -8.59
C LEU A 80 -0.11 6.38 -8.68
N ASP A 81 -1.24 6.52 -9.37
CA ASP A 81 -2.24 5.44 -9.48
C ASP A 81 -1.81 4.27 -10.38
N ALA A 82 -0.76 4.47 -11.17
CA ALA A 82 -0.17 3.46 -12.06
C ALA A 82 -1.21 2.80 -13.00
N LEU A 83 -2.00 3.62 -13.65
CA LEU A 83 -3.02 3.23 -14.62
C LEU A 83 -2.52 3.47 -16.05
N LYS A 84 -3.02 2.66 -16.97
CA LYS A 84 -2.84 2.82 -18.42
C LYS A 84 -4.05 3.57 -18.97
N PRO A 85 -3.92 4.85 -19.40
CA PRO A 85 -5.07 5.69 -19.76
C PRO A 85 -5.92 5.13 -20.92
N ALA A 86 -5.29 4.43 -21.85
CA ALA A 86 -5.96 3.87 -23.02
C ALA A 86 -6.79 2.61 -22.73
N LEU A 87 -6.48 1.91 -21.63
CA LEU A 87 -7.24 0.73 -21.22
C LEU A 87 -8.51 1.14 -20.47
N THR A 88 -9.55 0.34 -20.57
CA THR A 88 -10.75 0.49 -19.74
C THR A 88 -10.46 0.27 -18.26
N VAL A 89 -11.40 0.60 -17.41
CA VAL A 89 -11.33 0.36 -15.96
C VAL A 89 -11.14 -1.13 -15.67
N ALA A 90 -11.93 -1.99 -16.33
CA ALA A 90 -11.83 -3.44 -16.17
C ALA A 90 -10.48 -3.97 -16.67
N GLU A 91 -10.04 -3.57 -17.86
CA GLU A 91 -8.75 -3.99 -18.44
C GLU A 91 -7.55 -3.54 -17.60
N ASN A 92 -7.59 -2.34 -17.01
CA ASN A 92 -6.55 -1.89 -16.08
C ASN A 92 -6.47 -2.80 -14.85
N LEU A 93 -7.60 -3.17 -14.27
CA LEU A 93 -7.62 -4.02 -13.09
C LEU A 93 -7.23 -5.46 -13.43
N GLN A 94 -7.69 -5.97 -14.58
CA GLN A 94 -7.32 -7.29 -15.10
C GLN A 94 -5.81 -7.39 -15.33
N PHE A 95 -5.21 -6.39 -15.99
CA PHE A 95 -3.75 -6.32 -16.16
C PHE A 95 -3.00 -6.44 -14.83
N TRP A 96 -3.45 -5.71 -13.80
CA TRP A 96 -2.80 -5.79 -12.49
C TRP A 96 -3.06 -7.12 -11.77
N ALA A 97 -4.25 -7.70 -11.95
CA ALA A 97 -4.57 -9.00 -11.38
C ALA A 97 -3.66 -10.11 -11.96
N GLU A 98 -3.45 -10.12 -13.26
CA GLU A 98 -2.57 -11.06 -13.95
C GLU A 98 -1.09 -10.83 -13.60
N PHE A 99 -0.66 -9.56 -13.54
CA PHE A 99 0.73 -9.20 -13.24
C PHE A 99 1.14 -9.53 -11.79
N LEU A 100 0.22 -9.36 -10.83
CA LEU A 100 0.52 -9.51 -9.42
C LEU A 100 0.43 -10.96 -8.90
N GLY A 101 -0.05 -11.89 -9.69
CA GLY A 101 -0.09 -13.30 -9.34
C GLY A 101 -1.36 -14.02 -9.77
N PRO A 102 -1.54 -15.27 -9.35
CA PRO A 102 -2.70 -16.05 -9.72
C PRO A 102 -3.97 -15.38 -9.18
N SER A 103 -4.79 -14.86 -10.08
CA SER A 103 -6.11 -14.33 -9.77
C SER A 103 -7.17 -15.23 -10.39
N SER A 104 -8.41 -15.16 -9.90
CA SER A 104 -9.55 -15.85 -10.52
C SER A 104 -9.87 -15.36 -11.92
N GLY A 105 -9.22 -14.27 -12.37
CA GLY A 105 -9.54 -13.58 -13.61
C GLY A 105 -10.79 -12.71 -13.52
N ASP A 106 -11.62 -12.88 -12.50
CA ASP A 106 -12.82 -12.05 -12.31
C ASP A 106 -12.50 -10.84 -11.44
N VAL A 107 -12.52 -9.66 -12.03
CA VAL A 107 -12.28 -8.38 -11.36
C VAL A 107 -13.57 -7.67 -10.93
N ALA A 108 -14.74 -8.20 -11.27
CA ALA A 108 -16.03 -7.57 -10.98
C ALA A 108 -16.27 -7.36 -9.46
N PRO A 109 -15.94 -8.31 -8.57
CA PRO A 109 -16.09 -8.10 -7.12
C PRO A 109 -15.21 -6.95 -6.60
N ALA A 110 -13.98 -6.81 -7.14
CA ALA A 110 -13.08 -5.74 -6.75
C ALA A 110 -13.56 -4.37 -7.26
N LEU A 111 -14.12 -4.30 -8.48
CA LEU A 111 -14.77 -3.08 -9.00
C LEU A 111 -15.99 -2.70 -8.17
N ALA A 112 -16.81 -3.67 -7.78
CA ALA A 112 -17.96 -3.44 -6.91
C ALA A 112 -17.54 -2.90 -5.53
N ALA A 113 -16.47 -3.42 -4.94
CA ALA A 113 -15.95 -3.00 -3.65
C ALA A 113 -15.54 -1.52 -3.61
N VAL A 114 -15.21 -0.93 -4.76
CA VAL A 114 -14.83 0.48 -4.91
C VAL A 114 -15.85 1.31 -5.71
N GLU A 115 -17.04 0.76 -5.98
CA GLU A 115 -18.13 1.41 -6.75
C GLU A 115 -17.69 1.90 -8.14
N LEU A 116 -17.02 1.06 -8.90
CA LEU A 116 -16.62 1.35 -10.28
C LEU A 116 -17.26 0.42 -11.31
N THR A 117 -18.19 -0.46 -10.90
CA THR A 117 -18.84 -1.43 -11.80
C THR A 117 -19.49 -0.76 -13.02
N ALA A 118 -20.21 0.35 -12.81
CA ALA A 118 -20.89 1.08 -13.90
C ALA A 118 -19.90 1.77 -14.89
N LEU A 119 -18.61 1.83 -14.54
CA LEU A 119 -17.56 2.44 -15.35
C LEU A 119 -16.60 1.41 -15.93
N ALA A 120 -16.91 0.11 -15.80
CA ALA A 120 -16.01 -0.99 -16.19
C ALA A 120 -15.44 -0.86 -17.60
N ASP A 121 -16.28 -0.47 -18.56
CA ASP A 121 -15.94 -0.34 -19.98
C ASP A 121 -15.42 1.05 -20.39
N LEU A 122 -15.36 2.00 -19.43
CA LEU A 122 -14.88 3.36 -19.70
C LEU A 122 -13.35 3.38 -19.72
N PRO A 123 -12.70 3.98 -20.73
CA PRO A 123 -11.24 4.18 -20.70
C PRO A 123 -10.80 5.01 -19.49
N ALA A 124 -9.72 4.59 -18.84
CA ALA A 124 -9.23 5.23 -17.61
C ALA A 124 -8.81 6.70 -17.81
N ALA A 125 -8.57 7.13 -19.04
CA ALA A 125 -8.31 8.54 -19.38
C ALA A 125 -9.45 9.47 -18.96
N TYR A 126 -10.70 8.99 -18.96
CA TYR A 126 -11.89 9.78 -18.65
C TYR A 126 -12.27 9.78 -17.16
N LEU A 127 -11.55 9.04 -16.34
CA LEU A 127 -11.82 9.00 -14.91
C LEU A 127 -11.41 10.31 -14.21
N SER A 128 -12.20 10.74 -13.24
CA SER A 128 -11.80 11.79 -12.29
C SER A 128 -10.62 11.30 -11.42
N ALA A 129 -9.95 12.22 -10.72
CA ALA A 129 -8.85 11.86 -9.80
C ALA A 129 -9.32 10.86 -8.72
N GLY A 130 -10.49 11.08 -8.13
CA GLY A 130 -11.07 10.17 -7.14
C GLY A 130 -11.40 8.79 -7.70
N GLN A 131 -11.94 8.74 -8.94
CA GLN A 131 -12.21 7.47 -9.63
C GLN A 131 -10.92 6.71 -9.95
N ARG A 132 -9.87 7.40 -10.40
CA ARG A 132 -8.53 6.79 -10.60
C ARG A 132 -7.98 6.23 -9.30
N ARG A 133 -8.08 6.99 -8.20
CA ARG A 133 -7.65 6.52 -6.88
C ARG A 133 -8.42 5.29 -6.42
N ARG A 134 -9.75 5.25 -6.61
CA ARG A 134 -10.58 4.08 -6.32
C ARG A 134 -10.18 2.87 -7.16
N LEU A 135 -9.86 3.04 -8.43
CA LEU A 135 -9.37 1.97 -9.30
C LEU A 135 -8.02 1.42 -8.80
N SER A 136 -7.11 2.29 -8.35
CA SER A 136 -5.86 1.86 -7.71
C SER A 136 -6.10 1.04 -6.44
N ILE A 137 -7.11 1.42 -5.64
CA ILE A 137 -7.49 0.69 -4.42
C ILE A 137 -8.09 -0.68 -4.77
N ALA A 138 -8.83 -0.79 -5.88
CA ALA A 138 -9.41 -2.06 -6.32
C ALA A 138 -8.36 -3.18 -6.48
N ARG A 139 -7.11 -2.85 -6.80
CA ARG A 139 -6.00 -3.82 -6.90
C ARG A 139 -5.74 -4.55 -5.58
N LEU A 140 -5.92 -3.87 -4.44
CA LEU A 140 -5.76 -4.46 -3.11
C LEU A 140 -6.75 -5.58 -2.84
N VAL A 141 -7.91 -5.51 -3.50
CA VAL A 141 -9.02 -6.47 -3.37
C VAL A 141 -8.93 -7.56 -4.43
N ALA A 142 -8.52 -7.21 -5.66
CA ALA A 142 -8.46 -8.12 -6.79
C ALA A 142 -7.44 -9.26 -6.59
N VAL A 143 -6.33 -8.98 -5.91
CA VAL A 143 -5.29 -9.98 -5.61
C VAL A 143 -5.00 -9.97 -4.11
N PRO A 144 -5.28 -11.05 -3.39
CA PRO A 144 -4.94 -11.15 -1.98
C PRO A 144 -3.41 -11.10 -1.77
N ARG A 145 -2.95 -10.22 -0.89
CA ARG A 145 -1.55 -10.15 -0.44
C ARG A 145 -1.50 -9.84 1.04
N ALA A 146 -0.56 -10.42 1.74
CA ALA A 146 -0.47 -10.32 3.19
C ALA A 146 -0.19 -8.91 3.71
N ILE A 147 0.52 -8.09 2.93
CA ILE A 147 0.98 -6.76 3.37
C ILE A 147 0.42 -5.68 2.45
N TRP A 148 -0.19 -4.65 3.03
CA TRP A 148 -0.58 -3.43 2.32
C TRP A 148 0.33 -2.28 2.71
N LEU A 149 1.04 -1.73 1.73
CA LEU A 149 1.91 -0.55 1.85
C LEU A 149 1.19 0.63 1.21
N LEU A 150 0.70 1.56 2.03
CA LEU A 150 -0.22 2.61 1.60
C LEU A 150 0.42 4.00 1.76
N ASP A 151 0.71 4.67 0.65
CA ASP A 151 1.30 6.03 0.63
C ASP A 151 0.20 7.04 0.32
N GLU A 152 -0.18 7.86 1.32
CA GLU A 152 -1.29 8.81 1.27
C GLU A 152 -2.58 8.19 0.67
N PRO A 153 -3.11 7.12 1.26
CA PRO A 153 -4.16 6.33 0.63
C PRO A 153 -5.48 7.09 0.45
N THR A 154 -5.75 8.10 1.28
CA THR A 154 -6.97 8.91 1.26
C THR A 154 -6.90 10.11 0.32
N ALA A 155 -5.75 10.38 -0.30
CA ALA A 155 -5.61 11.49 -1.25
C ALA A 155 -6.63 11.37 -2.40
N ALA A 156 -7.23 12.49 -2.77
CA ALA A 156 -8.27 12.62 -3.81
C ALA A 156 -9.59 11.85 -3.55
N LEU A 157 -9.78 11.22 -2.40
CA LEU A 157 -11.01 10.54 -2.03
C LEU A 157 -11.98 11.48 -1.30
N ASP A 158 -13.26 11.40 -1.66
CA ASP A 158 -14.35 11.98 -0.88
C ASP A 158 -14.59 11.18 0.43
N ALA A 159 -15.39 11.72 1.33
CA ALA A 159 -15.67 11.12 2.64
C ALA A 159 -16.25 9.70 2.55
N ALA A 160 -17.15 9.45 1.58
CA ALA A 160 -17.73 8.13 1.37
C ALA A 160 -16.69 7.10 0.93
N SER A 161 -15.80 7.48 0.00
CA SER A 161 -14.70 6.63 -0.47
C SER A 161 -13.64 6.41 0.61
N GLN A 162 -13.38 7.40 1.47
CA GLN A 162 -12.49 7.23 2.64
C GLN A 162 -13.06 6.22 3.64
N THR A 163 -14.36 6.31 3.94
CA THR A 163 -15.04 5.33 4.81
C THR A 163 -14.93 3.92 4.23
N ARG A 164 -15.17 3.78 2.93
CA ARG A 164 -15.07 2.49 2.24
C ARG A 164 -13.65 1.92 2.27
N LEU A 165 -12.63 2.76 2.05
CA LEU A 165 -11.23 2.35 2.20
C LEU A 165 -10.94 1.88 3.64
N ALA A 166 -11.44 2.60 4.66
CA ALA A 166 -11.28 2.20 6.04
C ALA A 166 -11.94 0.83 6.33
N ASP A 167 -13.10 0.55 5.73
CA ASP A 167 -13.75 -0.77 5.82
C ASP A 167 -12.91 -1.88 5.16
N LEU A 168 -12.34 -1.63 3.99
CA LEU A 168 -11.44 -2.57 3.31
C LEU A 168 -10.20 -2.85 4.17
N MET A 169 -9.57 -1.81 4.72
CA MET A 169 -8.42 -1.95 5.63
C MET A 169 -8.76 -2.76 6.88
N ARG A 170 -9.91 -2.50 7.52
CA ARG A 170 -10.36 -3.27 8.69
C ARG A 170 -10.58 -4.75 8.36
N ARG A 171 -11.19 -5.05 7.22
CA ARG A 171 -11.37 -6.44 6.76
C ARG A 171 -10.03 -7.13 6.51
N HIS A 172 -9.09 -6.43 5.87
CA HIS A 172 -7.75 -6.96 5.63
C HIS A 172 -7.03 -7.31 6.94
N LEU A 173 -7.07 -6.42 7.94
CA LEU A 173 -6.49 -6.70 9.26
C LEU A 173 -7.22 -7.85 9.97
N ALA A 174 -8.55 -7.89 9.91
CA ALA A 174 -9.35 -8.96 10.52
C ALA A 174 -9.07 -10.35 9.91
N SER A 175 -8.66 -10.40 8.62
CA SER A 175 -8.23 -11.64 7.95
C SER A 175 -6.76 -12.02 8.23
N GLY A 176 -6.08 -11.30 9.12
CA GLY A 176 -4.68 -11.55 9.48
C GLY A 176 -3.66 -10.81 8.60
N GLY A 177 -4.09 -9.93 7.73
CA GLY A 177 -3.20 -9.07 6.95
C GLY A 177 -2.48 -8.03 7.81
N MET A 178 -1.49 -7.35 7.24
CA MET A 178 -0.73 -6.27 7.86
C MET A 178 -0.83 -5.01 7.01
N ILE A 179 -0.83 -3.84 7.66
CA ILE A 179 -0.81 -2.55 6.97
C ILE A 179 0.36 -1.71 7.48
N VAL A 180 1.15 -1.15 6.55
CA VAL A 180 2.09 -0.07 6.84
C VAL A 180 1.66 1.13 6.00
N ALA A 181 1.19 2.19 6.64
CA ALA A 181 0.64 3.36 5.96
C ALA A 181 1.38 4.64 6.31
N ALA A 182 1.67 5.46 5.29
CA ALA A 182 2.15 6.82 5.45
C ALA A 182 0.99 7.78 5.16
N ALA A 183 0.60 8.60 6.12
CA ALA A 183 -0.44 9.60 5.94
C ALA A 183 -0.24 10.79 6.88
N HIS A 184 -0.81 11.95 6.51
CA HIS A 184 -0.76 13.15 7.33
C HIS A 184 -1.95 13.27 8.32
N GLY A 185 -2.93 12.41 8.22
CA GLY A 185 -4.14 12.43 9.04
C GLY A 185 -4.68 11.04 9.35
N ALA A 186 -5.80 11.00 10.03
CA ALA A 186 -6.50 9.76 10.30
C ALA A 186 -6.96 9.09 9.00
N ILE A 187 -6.71 7.80 8.88
CA ILE A 187 -7.13 6.98 7.74
C ILE A 187 -8.23 5.97 8.12
N GLY A 188 -8.88 6.17 9.28
CA GLY A 188 -9.93 5.28 9.78
C GLY A 188 -9.41 4.00 10.43
N LEU A 189 -8.17 3.98 10.91
CA LEU A 189 -7.56 2.90 11.70
C LEU A 189 -7.24 3.41 13.12
N GLU A 190 -8.17 3.24 14.06
CA GLU A 190 -8.09 3.79 15.42
C GLU A 190 -7.01 3.12 16.30
N ARG A 191 -6.59 1.89 15.97
CA ARG A 191 -5.63 1.10 16.76
C ARG A 191 -4.27 0.94 16.08
N ALA A 192 -3.96 1.78 15.09
CA ALA A 192 -2.67 1.71 14.42
C ALA A 192 -1.55 2.17 15.39
N ARG A 193 -0.48 1.39 15.46
CA ARG A 193 0.76 1.82 16.14
C ARG A 193 1.43 2.89 15.28
N GLU A 194 2.23 3.75 15.90
CA GLU A 194 2.91 4.83 15.18
C GLU A 194 4.43 4.67 15.27
N VAL A 195 5.08 4.92 14.12
CA VAL A 195 6.52 5.14 14.05
C VAL A 195 6.79 6.49 13.40
N LYS A 196 7.57 7.34 14.08
CA LYS A 196 7.88 8.69 13.64
C LYS A 196 9.24 8.77 12.96
N LEU A 197 9.26 9.23 11.71
CA LEU A 197 10.49 9.52 10.97
C LEU A 197 10.94 10.96 11.18
N GLY A 198 12.27 11.19 11.18
CA GLY A 198 12.85 12.54 11.24
C GLY A 198 13.00 13.11 12.64
N THR A 199 12.88 12.34 13.72
CA THR A 199 13.47 12.67 15.01
C THR A 199 14.92 12.24 14.97
N ALA A 200 15.83 13.18 14.62
CA ALA A 200 17.24 12.95 14.91
C ALA A 200 17.38 12.73 16.42
N ALA A 201 18.06 11.64 16.80
CA ALA A 201 18.59 11.50 18.14
C ALA A 201 19.65 12.58 18.36
#